data_6cbc1d892fb23c2ce2224f90238099c9
#
_entry.id   6cbc1d892fb23c2ce2224f90238099c9
#
_cell.length_a   1.000
_cell.length_b   1.000
_cell.length_c   1.000
_cell.angle_alpha   90.00
_cell.angle_beta   90.00
_cell.angle_gamma   90.00
#
_symmetry.space_group_name_H-M   'P 1'
#
loop_
_entity.id
_entity.type
_entity.pdbx_description
1 polymer ?
#
loop_
_entity_poly.entity_id
_entity_poly.type
_entity_poly.pdbx_seq_one_letter_code
_entity_poly.pdbx_strand_id
1 'polypeptide(L)'
;GGELQIGTFTITEPEIVSVDITWGSLEFKYQDGKWDPETCKYTESGWTTEQEDDASITVTNSGNVAVDVEYRFTTAEDLTEVEHLQGSFVDENEKPLDTLSVPADNMPRKTELRLESDKPTKSFDKTIGTITIVIKE
;
A
#
# COMPACT_ATOMS: atom_id res chain seq x y z
N GLY A 1 12.85 4.41 22.23
CA GLY A 1 12.64 5.23 21.08
C GLY A 1 13.87 5.36 20.23
N GLY A 2 13.75 5.75 19.04
CA GLY A 2 14.85 5.91 18.11
C GLY A 2 15.07 4.73 17.18
N GLU A 3 14.29 3.70 17.32
CA GLU A 3 14.35 2.57 16.41
C GLU A 3 13.70 2.91 15.08
N LEU A 4 14.36 2.51 13.99
CA LEU A 4 13.89 2.76 12.64
C LEU A 4 13.22 1.50 12.09
N GLN A 5 11.95 1.61 11.68
CA GLN A 5 11.21 0.53 11.03
C GLN A 5 10.64 1.07 9.72
N ILE A 6 11.42 0.96 8.65
CA ILE A 6 11.00 1.42 7.33
C ILE A 6 10.79 0.22 6.41
N GLY A 7 9.57 0.07 5.93
CA GLY A 7 9.20 -0.95 4.96
C GLY A 7 8.95 -0.32 3.61
N THR A 8 9.55 -0.85 2.57
CA THR A 8 9.34 -0.42 1.20
C THR A 8 8.77 -1.57 0.37
N PHE A 9 8.28 -1.25 -0.82
CA PHE A 9 7.68 -2.23 -1.71
C PHE A 9 8.30 -2.19 -3.09
N THR A 10 8.39 -3.36 -3.68
CA THR A 10 8.67 -3.49 -5.11
C THR A 10 7.33 -3.63 -5.82
N ILE A 11 7.13 -2.87 -6.90
CA ILE A 11 5.95 -2.98 -7.73
C ILE A 11 6.30 -3.67 -9.04
N THR A 12 5.51 -4.68 -9.40
CA THR A 12 5.55 -5.28 -10.71
C THR A 12 4.34 -4.80 -11.50
N GLU A 13 4.56 -4.04 -12.56
CA GLU A 13 3.49 -3.52 -13.40
C GLU A 13 3.49 -4.21 -14.76
N PRO A 14 2.31 -4.39 -15.39
CA PRO A 14 2.22 -4.95 -16.72
C PRO A 14 2.57 -3.91 -17.79
N GLU A 15 3.03 -4.39 -18.96
CA GLU A 15 3.33 -3.55 -20.11
C GLU A 15 2.09 -3.39 -21.00
N ILE A 16 1.17 -2.50 -20.61
CA ILE A 16 0.03 -2.14 -21.44
C ILE A 16 0.10 -0.64 -21.71
N VAL A 17 0.29 -0.27 -22.96
CA VAL A 17 0.61 1.11 -23.39
C VAL A 17 -0.51 2.10 -23.08
N SER A 18 -1.76 1.66 -23.09
CA SER A 18 -2.92 2.54 -22.88
C SER A 18 -3.29 2.73 -21.42
N VAL A 19 -2.60 2.09 -20.50
CA VAL A 19 -2.88 2.20 -19.07
C VAL A 19 -1.65 2.74 -18.36
N ASP A 20 -1.81 3.91 -17.74
CA ASP A 20 -0.74 4.52 -16.95
C ASP A 20 -0.92 4.14 -15.49
N ILE A 21 0.16 3.72 -14.84
CA ILE A 21 0.17 3.38 -13.42
C ILE A 21 1.24 4.23 -12.74
N THR A 22 0.84 4.99 -11.74
CA THR A 22 1.75 5.77 -10.90
C THR A 22 1.50 5.41 -9.44
N TRP A 23 2.50 5.62 -8.61
CA TRP A 23 2.39 5.33 -7.19
C TRP A 23 3.25 6.28 -6.37
N GLY A 24 2.93 6.37 -5.07
CA GLY A 24 3.70 7.16 -4.12
C GLY A 24 5.00 6.46 -3.73
N SER A 25 5.62 6.90 -2.65
CA SER A 25 6.88 6.33 -2.20
C SER A 25 6.78 4.88 -1.77
N LEU A 26 5.59 4.46 -1.32
CA LEU A 26 5.33 3.13 -0.72
C LEU A 26 6.32 2.82 0.40
N GLU A 27 6.72 3.86 1.12
CA GLU A 27 7.60 3.76 2.27
C GLU A 27 6.76 3.88 3.54
N PHE A 28 6.75 2.81 4.32
CA PHE A 28 5.93 2.72 5.52
C PHE A 28 6.81 2.69 6.76
N LYS A 29 6.29 3.30 7.82
CA LYS A 29 6.91 3.27 9.15
C LYS A 29 5.94 2.68 10.13
N TYR A 30 6.43 1.88 11.06
CA TYR A 30 5.60 1.38 12.15
C TYR A 30 5.61 2.40 13.28
N GLN A 31 4.41 2.79 13.72
CA GLN A 31 4.21 3.75 14.79
C GLN A 31 3.71 3.03 16.04
N ASP A 32 4.44 3.20 17.15
CA ASP A 32 3.98 2.71 18.44
C ASP A 32 2.89 3.64 19.00
N GLY A 33 1.96 3.05 19.73
CA GLY A 33 0.96 3.82 20.44
C GLY A 33 1.61 4.67 21.54
N LYS A 34 1.16 5.90 21.68
CA LYS A 34 1.65 6.85 22.69
C LYS A 34 0.50 7.33 23.55
N TRP A 35 0.79 7.58 24.82
CA TRP A 35 -0.18 8.18 25.72
C TRP A 35 -0.37 9.67 25.36
N ASP A 36 -1.62 10.07 25.19
CA ASP A 36 -1.99 11.46 24.96
C ASP A 36 -2.66 12.01 26.22
N PRO A 37 -1.99 12.91 26.96
CA PRO A 37 -2.56 13.45 28.21
C PRO A 37 -3.78 14.35 28.00
N GLU A 38 -3.95 14.92 26.80
CA GLU A 38 -5.09 15.79 26.51
C GLU A 38 -6.38 14.99 26.36
N THR A 39 -6.32 13.84 25.68
CA THR A 39 -7.50 12.99 25.47
C THR A 39 -7.60 11.84 26.46
N CYS A 40 -6.56 11.61 27.27
CA CYS A 40 -6.44 10.48 28.19
C CYS A 40 -6.58 9.14 27.49
N LYS A 41 -6.03 9.03 26.28
CA LYS A 41 -6.05 7.81 25.47
C LYS A 41 -4.69 7.55 24.87
N TYR A 42 -4.45 6.30 24.51
CA TYR A 42 -3.29 5.96 23.69
C TYR A 42 -3.60 6.19 22.21
N THR A 43 -2.65 6.73 21.48
CA THR A 43 -2.75 6.75 20.03
C THR A 43 -2.65 5.32 19.51
N GLU A 44 -3.25 5.04 18.37
CA GLU A 44 -3.18 3.72 17.78
C GLU A 44 -1.78 3.40 17.28
N SER A 45 -1.33 2.17 17.50
CA SER A 45 -0.12 1.66 16.86
C SER A 45 -0.47 1.15 15.45
N GLY A 46 0.49 1.13 14.58
CA GLY A 46 0.30 0.60 13.24
C GLY A 46 1.24 1.21 12.22
N TRP A 47 1.03 0.82 10.98
CA TRP A 47 1.82 1.31 9.87
C TRP A 47 1.30 2.65 9.36
N THR A 48 2.21 3.54 9.06
CA THR A 48 1.88 4.88 8.55
C THR A 48 2.91 5.32 7.52
N THR A 49 2.58 6.38 6.77
CA THR A 49 3.47 7.00 5.79
C THR A 49 3.67 8.48 6.15
N GLU A 50 4.72 9.08 5.63
CA GLU A 50 5.00 10.50 5.90
C GLU A 50 4.03 11.44 5.19
N GLN A 51 3.68 11.10 3.95
CA GLN A 51 2.78 11.90 3.12
C GLN A 51 1.50 11.16 2.87
N GLU A 52 0.43 11.89 2.65
CA GLU A 52 -0.90 11.32 2.44
C GLU A 52 -0.98 10.36 1.25
N ASP A 53 -0.29 10.68 0.16
CA ASP A 53 -0.34 9.88 -1.06
C ASP A 53 0.76 8.82 -1.18
N ASP A 54 1.59 8.65 -0.15
CA ASP A 54 2.71 7.71 -0.21
C ASP A 54 2.28 6.27 -0.40
N ALA A 55 1.12 5.90 0.10
CA ALA A 55 0.59 4.53 0.00
C ALA A 55 -0.35 4.35 -1.18
N SER A 56 -0.45 5.33 -2.06
CA SER A 56 -1.44 5.34 -3.15
C SER A 56 -0.89 4.78 -4.44
N ILE A 57 -1.77 4.10 -5.19
CA ILE A 57 -1.50 3.64 -6.55
C ILE A 57 -2.61 4.22 -7.42
N THR A 58 -2.22 4.92 -8.47
CA THR A 58 -3.15 5.60 -9.38
C THR A 58 -3.10 4.94 -10.75
N VAL A 59 -4.26 4.58 -11.27
CA VAL A 59 -4.41 3.95 -12.58
C VAL A 59 -5.28 4.83 -13.46
N THR A 60 -4.81 5.09 -14.67
CA THR A 60 -5.54 5.88 -15.68
C THR A 60 -5.60 5.07 -16.98
N ASN A 61 -6.79 4.83 -17.48
CA ASN A 61 -6.99 4.10 -18.73
C ASN A 61 -7.33 5.07 -19.86
N SER A 62 -6.36 5.31 -20.73
CA SER A 62 -6.51 6.17 -21.90
C SER A 62 -6.80 5.37 -23.17
N GLY A 63 -7.06 4.08 -23.06
CA GLY A 63 -7.36 3.21 -24.19
C GLY A 63 -8.82 3.28 -24.65
N ASN A 64 -9.24 2.27 -25.38
CA ASN A 64 -10.55 2.20 -25.99
C ASN A 64 -11.50 1.22 -25.30
N VAL A 65 -11.00 0.38 -24.42
CA VAL A 65 -11.80 -0.64 -23.72
C VAL A 65 -11.55 -0.54 -22.23
N ALA A 66 -12.57 -0.87 -21.45
CA ALA A 66 -12.45 -0.96 -20.01
C ALA A 66 -11.50 -2.11 -19.63
N VAL A 67 -10.78 -1.96 -18.53
CA VAL A 67 -9.90 -3.00 -18.00
C VAL A 67 -10.24 -3.29 -16.55
N ASP A 68 -9.90 -4.50 -16.12
CA ASP A 68 -9.94 -4.86 -14.71
C ASP A 68 -8.50 -4.91 -14.20
N VAL A 69 -8.26 -4.19 -13.10
CA VAL A 69 -6.94 -4.12 -12.48
C VAL A 69 -6.98 -4.93 -11.20
N GLU A 70 -6.15 -5.95 -11.13
CA GLU A 70 -6.02 -6.80 -9.95
C GLU A 70 -4.79 -6.40 -9.16
N TYR A 71 -4.94 -6.22 -7.86
CA TYR A 71 -3.87 -5.85 -6.94
C TYR A 71 -3.55 -7.05 -6.04
N ARG A 72 -2.28 -7.41 -5.98
CA ARG A 72 -1.81 -8.52 -5.13
C ARG A 72 -0.70 -8.04 -4.23
N PHE A 73 -0.75 -8.47 -2.99
CA PHE A 73 0.28 -8.20 -2.01
C PHE A 73 0.99 -9.50 -1.65
N THR A 74 2.32 -9.49 -1.65
CA THR A 74 3.13 -10.63 -1.25
C THR A 74 4.17 -10.16 -0.24
N THR A 75 4.22 -10.81 0.92
CA THR A 75 5.22 -10.53 1.95
C THR A 75 6.59 -11.02 1.51
N ALA A 76 7.64 -10.28 1.82
CA ALA A 76 9.01 -10.68 1.52
C ALA A 76 9.37 -11.97 2.27
N GLU A 77 10.04 -12.89 1.59
CA GLU A 77 10.41 -14.20 2.16
C GLU A 77 11.43 -14.10 3.30
N ASP A 78 12.28 -13.09 3.25
CA ASP A 78 13.33 -12.89 4.24
C ASP A 78 12.91 -11.99 5.41
N LEU A 79 11.62 -11.70 5.53
CA LEU A 79 11.12 -10.82 6.57
C LEU A 79 11.02 -11.58 7.89
N THR A 80 11.89 -11.25 8.84
CA THR A 80 11.93 -11.86 10.16
C THR A 80 11.61 -10.88 11.29
N GLU A 81 11.69 -9.59 11.01
CA GLU A 81 11.50 -8.53 12.00
C GLU A 81 10.02 -8.27 12.31
N VAL A 82 9.13 -8.70 11.43
CA VAL A 82 7.68 -8.47 11.54
C VAL A 82 6.96 -9.78 11.31
N GLU A 83 6.06 -10.14 12.24
CA GLU A 83 5.22 -11.33 12.09
C GLU A 83 3.79 -10.95 11.72
N HIS A 84 3.15 -11.83 10.98
CA HIS A 84 1.73 -11.69 10.59
C HIS A 84 1.45 -10.44 9.77
N LEU A 85 2.40 -10.05 8.91
CA LEU A 85 2.19 -8.91 8.02
C LEU A 85 1.15 -9.25 6.96
N GLN A 86 0.11 -8.44 6.89
CA GLN A 86 -0.96 -8.55 5.91
C GLN A 86 -1.15 -7.21 5.21
N GLY A 87 -1.41 -7.27 3.93
CA GLY A 87 -1.71 -6.08 3.14
C GLY A 87 -3.09 -6.20 2.50
N SER A 88 -3.79 -5.09 2.45
CA SER A 88 -5.06 -4.99 1.75
C SER A 88 -5.11 -3.67 0.99
N PHE A 89 -5.99 -3.60 0.00
CA PHE A 89 -6.16 -2.39 -0.79
C PHE A 89 -7.56 -1.85 -0.58
N VAL A 90 -7.67 -0.53 -0.53
CA VAL A 90 -8.96 0.14 -0.39
C VAL A 90 -9.13 1.16 -1.52
N ASP A 91 -10.38 1.41 -1.90
CA ASP A 91 -10.71 2.42 -2.91
C ASP A 91 -10.77 3.82 -2.29
N GLU A 92 -11.18 4.82 -3.07
CA GLU A 92 -11.27 6.20 -2.62
C GLU A 92 -12.32 6.40 -1.53
N ASN A 93 -13.25 5.45 -1.38
CA ASN A 93 -14.27 5.45 -0.33
C ASN A 93 -13.89 4.56 0.86
N GLU A 94 -12.63 4.15 0.94
CA GLU A 94 -12.08 3.28 1.97
C GLU A 94 -12.70 1.89 2.03
N LYS A 95 -13.26 1.42 0.92
CA LYS A 95 -13.80 0.08 0.82
C LYS A 95 -12.74 -0.90 0.34
N PRO A 96 -12.62 -2.07 0.98
CA PRO A 96 -11.66 -3.08 0.54
C PRO A 96 -11.94 -3.56 -0.88
N LEU A 97 -10.87 -3.75 -1.64
CA LEU A 97 -10.96 -4.33 -2.98
C LEU A 97 -9.69 -5.13 -3.29
N ASP A 98 -9.80 -6.04 -4.22
CA ASP A 98 -8.67 -6.74 -4.82
C ASP A 98 -8.67 -6.56 -6.35
N THR A 99 -9.80 -6.18 -6.93
CA THR A 99 -9.95 -5.90 -8.35
C THR A 99 -10.72 -4.61 -8.53
N LEU A 100 -10.23 -3.74 -9.39
CA LEU A 100 -10.86 -2.46 -9.71
C LEU A 100 -11.17 -2.41 -11.20
N SER A 101 -12.44 -2.14 -11.55
CA SER A 101 -12.83 -1.88 -12.93
C SER A 101 -12.49 -0.45 -13.31
N VAL A 102 -11.72 -0.27 -14.37
CA VAL A 102 -11.29 1.05 -14.83
C VAL A 102 -11.81 1.28 -16.25
N PRO A 103 -12.86 2.13 -16.40
CA PRO A 103 -13.36 2.46 -17.73
C PRO A 103 -12.33 3.21 -18.57
N ALA A 104 -12.50 3.14 -19.90
CA ALA A 104 -11.64 3.87 -20.85
C ALA A 104 -12.06 5.34 -20.93
N ASP A 105 -11.99 6.06 -19.82
CA ASP A 105 -12.45 7.44 -19.70
C ASP A 105 -11.32 8.44 -19.42
N ASN A 106 -10.08 7.97 -19.40
CA ASN A 106 -8.89 8.80 -19.14
C ASN A 106 -8.96 9.55 -17.79
N MET A 107 -9.70 9.01 -16.82
CA MET A 107 -9.83 9.58 -15.49
C MET A 107 -9.01 8.75 -14.49
N PRO A 108 -8.24 9.38 -13.60
CA PRO A 108 -7.45 8.64 -12.63
C PRO A 108 -8.32 7.94 -11.58
N ARG A 109 -7.94 6.72 -11.24
CA ARG A 109 -8.54 5.94 -10.16
C ARG A 109 -7.46 5.59 -9.15
N LYS A 110 -7.71 5.92 -7.90
CA LYS A 110 -6.73 5.75 -6.82
C LYS A 110 -7.12 4.61 -5.89
N THR A 111 -6.14 3.78 -5.55
CA THR A 111 -6.26 2.81 -4.47
C THR A 111 -5.16 3.06 -3.47
N GLU A 112 -5.33 2.56 -2.26
CA GLU A 112 -4.36 2.75 -1.18
C GLU A 112 -4.06 1.42 -0.51
N LEU A 113 -2.78 1.18 -0.24
CA LEU A 113 -2.35 -0.02 0.49
C LEU A 113 -2.46 0.23 1.99
N ARG A 114 -3.08 -0.72 2.69
CA ARG A 114 -3.20 -0.75 4.14
C ARG A 114 -2.45 -1.95 4.69
N LEU A 115 -1.64 -1.74 5.70
CA LEU A 115 -0.84 -2.78 6.31
C LEU A 115 -1.28 -3.05 7.74
N GLU A 116 -1.27 -4.34 8.11
CA GLU A 116 -1.50 -4.80 9.48
C GLU A 116 -0.47 -5.86 9.82
N SER A 117 0.03 -5.84 11.04
CA SER A 117 0.98 -6.84 11.53
C SER A 117 1.06 -6.78 13.05
N ASP A 118 1.77 -7.75 13.62
CA ASP A 118 2.22 -7.63 15.01
C ASP A 118 3.28 -6.53 15.08
N LYS A 119 3.56 -6.06 16.28
CA LYS A 119 4.60 -5.06 16.48
C LYS A 119 5.95 -5.62 16.04
N PRO A 120 6.72 -4.87 15.23
CA PRO A 120 8.05 -5.30 14.84
C PRO A 120 8.96 -5.57 16.05
N THR A 121 9.74 -6.63 15.96
CA THR A 121 10.61 -7.06 17.07
C THR A 121 11.98 -6.40 17.05
N LYS A 122 12.36 -5.84 15.90
CA LYS A 122 13.68 -5.21 15.68
C LYS A 122 13.53 -4.00 14.76
N SER A 123 14.52 -3.13 14.80
CA SER A 123 14.65 -2.09 13.78
C SER A 123 14.99 -2.69 12.44
N PHE A 124 14.48 -2.13 11.37
CA PHE A 124 14.82 -2.57 10.02
C PHE A 124 14.60 -1.42 9.03
N ASP A 125 15.28 -1.54 7.90
CA ASP A 125 15.11 -0.66 6.75
C ASP A 125 15.32 -1.53 5.52
N LYS A 126 14.22 -2.09 5.00
CA LYS A 126 14.28 -3.03 3.89
C LYS A 126 12.94 -3.15 3.18
N THR A 127 12.97 -3.81 2.05
CA THR A 127 11.75 -4.17 1.32
C THR A 127 10.99 -5.25 2.09
N ILE A 128 9.75 -4.98 2.45
CA ILE A 128 8.92 -5.90 3.24
C ILE A 128 7.90 -6.66 2.40
N GLY A 129 7.76 -6.31 1.14
CA GLY A 129 6.82 -7.02 0.26
C GLY A 129 6.87 -6.55 -1.16
N THR A 130 6.05 -7.19 -1.98
CA THR A 130 5.90 -6.88 -3.40
C THR A 130 4.43 -6.66 -3.70
N ILE A 131 4.15 -5.62 -4.47
CA ILE A 131 2.82 -5.38 -5.01
C ILE A 131 2.84 -5.79 -6.48
N THR A 132 1.95 -6.69 -6.86
CA THR A 132 1.82 -7.12 -8.25
C THR A 132 0.50 -6.60 -8.80
N ILE A 133 0.58 -5.93 -9.94
CA ILE A 133 -0.60 -5.37 -10.61
C ILE A 133 -0.80 -6.13 -11.91
N VAL A 134 -1.99 -6.71 -12.06
CA VAL A 134 -2.37 -7.47 -13.25
C VAL A 134 -3.53 -6.76 -13.92
N ILE A 135 -3.40 -6.49 -15.22
CA ILE A 135 -4.45 -5.83 -16.00
C ILE A 135 -5.06 -6.83 -16.95
N LYS A 136 -6.39 -6.91 -16.92
CA LYS A 136 -7.17 -7.81 -17.79
C LYS A 136 -8.16 -7.00 -18.60
N GLU A 137 -8.20 -7.26 -19.88
CA GLU A 137 -9.19 -6.63 -20.77
C GLU A 137 -10.49 -7.42 -20.81
#